data_1e6a6ab6f3999252b6fd42814e54d8b1
#
_entry.id   1e6a6ab6f3999252b6fd42814e54d8b1
#
_cell.length_a   1.000
_cell.length_b   1.000
_cell.length_c   1.000
_cell.angle_alpha   90.00
_cell.angle_beta   90.00
_cell.angle_gamma   90.00
#
_symmetry.space_group_name_H-M   'P 1'
#
loop_
_entity.id
_entity.type
_entity.pdbx_description
1 polymer ?
#
loop_
_entity_poly.entity_id
_entity_poly.type
_entity_poly.pdbx_seq_one_letter_code
_entity_poly.pdbx_strand_id
1 'polypeptide(L)'
;MIAATIKMKLSAMVVFFFMNNFSLTEKDKKFLLELAHQSIQYFLQHHKIFEIDEEELKNYSPAIKQKRGCFVTLTIDNELRGCIGCFESNKPLYQTIIEMAISAAFFDYRFSPLSKEELEQIKIEISILTPPQELKYNDALDLLQKLKPLKHGVIITKGNYQATYLPQVWEQIPEKEEFLNSLCLKAGLPFDCWKKEKLDVKIYEVESFKE
;
A
#
# COMPACT_ATOMS: atom_id res chain seq x y z
N MET A 1 42.26 12.47 4.38
CA MET A 1 41.43 11.27 4.09
C MET A 1 40.28 11.06 5.08
N ILE A 2 40.42 11.22 6.39
CA ILE A 2 39.40 10.97 7.42
C ILE A 2 38.20 11.91 7.29
N ALA A 3 38.36 13.20 7.00
CA ALA A 3 37.32 14.20 6.87
C ALA A 3 36.33 13.95 5.68
N ALA A 4 36.86 13.42 4.57
CA ALA A 4 36.06 13.09 3.39
C ALA A 4 35.14 11.88 3.65
N THR A 5 35.63 10.89 4.41
CA THR A 5 34.88 9.68 4.77
C THR A 5 33.75 9.98 5.76
N ILE A 6 33.97 10.93 6.70
CA ILE A 6 32.96 11.40 7.65
C ILE A 6 31.85 12.19 6.91
N LYS A 7 32.22 13.06 5.98
CA LYS A 7 31.29 13.86 5.19
C LYS A 7 30.39 12.99 4.28
N MET A 8 30.94 11.92 3.68
CA MET A 8 30.19 10.94 2.89
C MET A 8 29.23 10.10 3.76
N LYS A 9 29.66 9.67 4.95
CA LYS A 9 28.78 8.93 5.88
C LYS A 9 27.65 9.81 6.44
N LEU A 10 27.92 11.08 6.77
CA LEU A 10 26.89 12.04 7.19
C LEU A 10 25.89 12.33 6.06
N SER A 11 26.37 12.51 4.82
CA SER A 11 25.51 12.72 3.64
C SER A 11 24.63 11.49 3.38
N ALA A 12 25.19 10.27 3.44
CA ALA A 12 24.41 9.06 3.27
C ALA A 12 23.39 8.82 4.40
N MET A 13 23.73 9.16 5.64
CA MET A 13 22.86 9.05 6.81
C MET A 13 21.74 10.12 6.79
N VAL A 14 22.06 11.33 6.35
CA VAL A 14 21.08 12.41 6.14
C VAL A 14 20.14 12.08 4.98
N VAL A 15 20.67 11.58 3.85
CA VAL A 15 19.86 11.10 2.71
C VAL A 15 18.99 9.91 3.13
N PHE A 16 19.50 8.96 3.91
CA PHE A 16 18.75 7.82 4.44
C PHE A 16 17.65 8.27 5.43
N PHE A 17 17.94 9.30 6.24
CA PHE A 17 16.97 9.89 7.17
C PHE A 17 15.85 10.66 6.43
N PHE A 18 16.18 11.39 5.36
CA PHE A 18 15.20 12.06 4.50
C PHE A 18 14.40 11.10 3.59
N MET A 19 14.99 9.98 3.18
CA MET A 19 14.30 8.98 2.37
C MET A 19 13.27 8.14 3.19
N ASN A 20 13.39 8.11 4.51
CA ASN A 20 12.47 7.36 5.38
C ASN A 20 11.34 8.21 6.00
N ASN A 21 11.32 9.53 5.82
CA ASN A 21 10.23 10.38 6.31
C ASN A 21 9.16 10.58 5.22
N PHE A 22 8.44 9.49 4.89
CA PHE A 22 7.16 9.63 4.22
C PHE A 22 6.14 10.12 5.25
N SER A 23 5.62 11.30 5.06
CA SER A 23 4.54 11.86 5.88
C SER A 23 3.68 12.74 5.00
N LEU A 24 2.40 12.43 4.93
CA LEU A 24 1.39 13.25 4.29
C LEU A 24 0.83 14.24 5.29
N THR A 25 0.68 15.48 4.85
CA THR A 25 -0.09 16.48 5.58
C THR A 25 -1.60 16.22 5.37
N GLU A 26 -2.46 16.77 6.22
CA GLU A 26 -3.91 16.69 6.01
C GLU A 26 -4.34 17.34 4.68
N LYS A 27 -3.61 18.37 4.22
CA LYS A 27 -3.81 18.96 2.91
C LYS A 27 -3.51 17.98 1.78
N ASP A 28 -2.42 17.20 1.91
CA ASP A 28 -2.08 16.17 0.91
C ASP A 28 -3.14 15.07 0.87
N LYS A 29 -3.60 14.60 2.02
CA LYS A 29 -4.63 13.55 2.11
C LYS A 29 -5.93 13.98 1.45
N LYS A 30 -6.40 15.20 1.78
CA LYS A 30 -7.59 15.79 1.15
C LYS A 30 -7.43 15.88 -0.37
N PHE A 31 -6.31 16.40 -0.83
CA PHE A 31 -6.00 16.48 -2.25
C PHE A 31 -6.03 15.11 -2.95
N LEU A 32 -5.42 14.09 -2.34
CA LEU A 32 -5.36 12.75 -2.93
C LEU A 32 -6.75 12.09 -3.01
N LEU A 33 -7.65 12.34 -2.05
CA LEU A 33 -9.05 11.90 -2.12
C LEU A 33 -9.81 12.63 -3.25
N GLU A 34 -9.69 13.94 -3.33
CA GLU A 34 -10.27 14.76 -4.40
C GLU A 34 -9.75 14.33 -5.79
N LEU A 35 -8.44 14.05 -5.89
CA LEU A 35 -7.80 13.58 -7.12
C LEU A 35 -8.35 12.21 -7.56
N ALA A 36 -8.54 11.28 -6.61
CA ALA A 36 -9.13 9.97 -6.90
C ALA A 36 -10.56 10.12 -7.44
N HIS A 37 -11.38 10.96 -6.79
CA HIS A 37 -12.75 11.23 -7.23
C HIS A 37 -12.80 11.87 -8.62
N GLN A 38 -12.00 12.91 -8.86
CA GLN A 38 -11.90 13.59 -10.16
C GLN A 38 -11.45 12.62 -11.27
N SER A 39 -10.53 11.71 -10.96
CA SER A 39 -10.03 10.71 -11.91
C SER A 39 -11.12 9.74 -12.34
N ILE A 40 -11.93 9.27 -11.40
CA ILE A 40 -13.10 8.41 -11.67
C ILE A 40 -14.12 9.16 -12.53
N GLN A 41 -14.47 10.39 -12.14
CA GLN A 41 -15.42 11.22 -12.87
C GLN A 41 -14.96 11.50 -14.30
N TYR A 42 -13.70 11.87 -14.46
CA TYR A 42 -13.14 12.16 -15.78
C TYR A 42 -13.13 10.93 -16.70
N PHE A 43 -12.74 9.77 -16.14
CA PHE A 43 -12.74 8.51 -16.89
C PHE A 43 -14.17 8.10 -17.30
N LEU A 44 -15.14 8.26 -16.40
CA LEU A 44 -16.55 7.98 -16.71
C LEU A 44 -17.06 8.82 -17.90
N GLN A 45 -16.62 10.07 -18.01
CA GLN A 45 -17.10 11.00 -19.03
C GLN A 45 -16.33 10.87 -20.36
N HIS A 46 -15.02 10.61 -20.29
CA HIS A 46 -14.13 10.73 -21.45
C HIS A 46 -13.45 9.42 -21.88
N HIS A 47 -13.51 8.38 -21.06
CA HIS A 47 -12.78 7.12 -21.24
C HIS A 47 -11.27 7.31 -21.42
N LYS A 48 -10.72 8.32 -20.72
CA LYS A 48 -9.29 8.68 -20.72
C LYS A 48 -8.81 8.85 -19.30
N ILE A 49 -7.51 8.59 -19.10
CA ILE A 49 -6.86 8.83 -17.81
C ILE A 49 -6.76 10.34 -17.57
N PHE A 50 -7.09 10.77 -16.36
CA PHE A 50 -6.96 12.16 -15.92
C PHE A 50 -5.48 12.53 -15.80
N GLU A 51 -5.11 13.68 -16.37
CA GLU A 51 -3.76 14.24 -16.27
C GLU A 51 -3.82 15.52 -15.43
N ILE A 52 -2.95 15.60 -14.43
CA ILE A 52 -2.83 16.76 -13.56
C ILE A 52 -1.67 17.65 -14.01
N ASP A 53 -1.83 18.97 -13.91
CA ASP A 53 -0.75 19.91 -14.18
C ASP A 53 0.32 19.83 -13.08
N GLU A 54 1.59 19.77 -13.49
CA GLU A 54 2.72 19.74 -12.56
C GLU A 54 2.82 21.03 -11.71
N GLU A 55 2.31 22.17 -12.20
CA GLU A 55 2.26 23.41 -11.44
C GLU A 55 1.34 23.30 -10.23
N GLU A 56 0.21 22.60 -10.36
CA GLU A 56 -0.69 22.34 -9.24
C GLU A 56 -0.02 21.53 -8.13
N LEU A 57 0.80 20.55 -8.52
CA LEU A 57 1.55 19.69 -7.59
C LEU A 57 2.60 20.43 -6.75
N LYS A 58 2.96 21.66 -7.10
CA LYS A 58 3.88 22.49 -6.30
C LYS A 58 3.29 22.94 -4.98
N ASN A 59 1.96 22.93 -4.86
CA ASN A 59 1.23 23.33 -3.66
C ASN A 59 1.21 22.26 -2.57
N TYR A 60 1.73 21.06 -2.85
CA TYR A 60 1.67 19.90 -1.99
C TYR A 60 3.07 19.41 -1.59
N SER A 61 3.13 18.56 -0.56
CA SER A 61 4.41 18.08 -0.07
C SER A 61 5.11 17.16 -1.09
N PRO A 62 6.45 17.03 -1.03
CA PRO A 62 7.17 16.10 -1.88
C PRO A 62 6.76 14.62 -1.70
N ALA A 63 6.05 14.30 -0.61
CA ALA A 63 5.59 12.95 -0.32
C ALA A 63 4.67 12.39 -1.40
N ILE A 64 3.77 13.24 -1.99
CA ILE A 64 2.87 12.82 -3.06
C ILE A 64 3.60 12.40 -4.36
N LYS A 65 4.86 12.84 -4.52
CA LYS A 65 5.73 12.48 -5.67
C LYS A 65 6.60 11.26 -5.41
N GLN A 66 6.61 10.72 -4.18
CA GLN A 66 7.36 9.50 -3.89
C GLN A 66 6.68 8.28 -4.53
N LYS A 67 7.48 7.30 -4.92
CA LYS A 67 7.00 6.03 -5.46
C LYS A 67 6.48 5.17 -4.31
N ARG A 68 5.18 4.88 -4.31
CA ARG A 68 4.50 4.09 -3.27
C ARG A 68 3.43 3.21 -3.88
N GLY A 69 3.30 1.99 -3.37
CA GLY A 69 2.11 1.20 -3.58
C GLY A 69 0.94 1.77 -2.79
N CYS A 70 -0.25 1.63 -3.32
CA CYS A 70 -1.48 2.01 -2.63
C CYS A 70 -2.65 1.14 -3.07
N PHE A 71 -3.70 1.12 -2.25
CA PHE A 71 -5.02 0.59 -2.58
C PHE A 71 -6.02 1.73 -2.55
N VAL A 72 -6.95 1.71 -3.49
CA VAL A 72 -8.13 2.59 -3.49
C VAL A 72 -9.35 1.70 -3.31
N THR A 73 -10.11 1.98 -2.26
CA THR A 73 -11.35 1.28 -1.91
C THR A 73 -12.52 2.21 -2.07
N LEU A 74 -13.53 1.75 -2.77
CA LEU A 74 -14.80 2.43 -2.98
C LEU A 74 -15.89 1.72 -2.19
N THR A 75 -16.70 2.49 -1.47
CA THR A 75 -17.87 1.97 -0.73
C THR A 75 -19.11 2.78 -1.08
N ILE A 76 -20.30 2.14 -1.05
CA ILE A 76 -21.61 2.76 -1.08
C ILE A 76 -22.38 2.21 0.12
N ASP A 77 -22.95 3.06 0.94
CA ASP A 77 -23.69 2.68 2.17
C ASP A 77 -22.86 1.78 3.12
N ASN A 78 -21.54 2.02 3.18
CA ASN A 78 -20.53 1.24 3.90
C ASN A 78 -20.28 -0.18 3.35
N GLU A 79 -20.90 -0.56 2.24
CA GLU A 79 -20.64 -1.83 1.57
C GLU A 79 -19.56 -1.66 0.51
N LEU A 80 -18.72 -2.70 0.34
CA LEU A 80 -17.64 -2.68 -0.66
C LEU A 80 -18.23 -2.57 -2.07
N ARG A 81 -17.77 -1.57 -2.85
CA ARG A 81 -18.15 -1.36 -4.25
C ARG A 81 -17.01 -1.57 -5.24
N GLY A 82 -15.77 -1.50 -4.80
CA GLY A 82 -14.57 -1.77 -5.58
C GLY A 82 -13.32 -1.57 -4.74
N CYS A 83 -12.28 -2.36 -5.01
CA CYS A 83 -11.00 -2.22 -4.31
C CYS A 83 -9.88 -2.79 -5.19
N ILE A 84 -9.02 -1.92 -5.70
CA ILE A 84 -7.85 -2.31 -6.47
C ILE A 84 -6.63 -1.55 -5.96
N GLY A 85 -5.46 -2.17 -6.03
CA GLY A 85 -4.20 -1.57 -5.64
C GLY A 85 -3.00 -2.36 -6.08
N CYS A 86 -1.83 -1.83 -5.76
CA CYS A 86 -0.55 -2.48 -5.98
C CYS A 86 0.35 -2.32 -4.74
N PHE A 87 1.19 -3.32 -4.49
CA PHE A 87 2.12 -3.31 -3.35
C PHE A 87 3.33 -2.41 -3.60
N GLU A 88 3.75 -2.29 -4.83
CA GLU A 88 4.86 -1.45 -5.26
C GLU A 88 4.47 -0.71 -6.55
N SER A 89 4.95 0.52 -6.71
CA SER A 89 4.77 1.29 -7.93
C SER A 89 6.07 1.96 -8.34
N ASN A 90 6.31 1.98 -9.65
CA ASN A 90 7.40 2.76 -10.26
C ASN A 90 7.00 4.20 -10.57
N LYS A 91 5.72 4.54 -10.37
CA LYS A 91 5.13 5.87 -10.59
C LYS A 91 5.04 6.66 -9.28
N PRO A 92 5.00 7.99 -9.35
CA PRO A 92 4.67 8.83 -8.20
C PRO A 92 3.31 8.44 -7.60
N LEU A 93 3.15 8.62 -6.28
CA LEU A 93 1.95 8.25 -5.55
C LEU A 93 0.67 8.84 -6.16
N TYR A 94 0.69 10.12 -6.52
CA TYR A 94 -0.49 10.76 -7.12
C TYR A 94 -0.93 10.07 -8.43
N GLN A 95 0.01 9.65 -9.28
CA GLN A 95 -0.30 8.91 -10.50
C GLN A 95 -0.79 7.49 -10.20
N THR A 96 -0.19 6.83 -9.22
CA THR A 96 -0.64 5.49 -8.77
C THR A 96 -2.08 5.57 -8.27
N ILE A 97 -2.44 6.60 -7.51
CA ILE A 97 -3.81 6.80 -7.02
C ILE A 97 -4.80 7.02 -8.17
N ILE A 98 -4.47 7.84 -9.16
CA ILE A 98 -5.30 8.03 -10.37
C ILE A 98 -5.63 6.68 -11.02
N GLU A 99 -4.60 5.86 -11.25
CA GLU A 99 -4.77 4.56 -11.90
C GLU A 99 -5.55 3.56 -11.05
N MET A 100 -5.26 3.50 -9.74
CA MET A 100 -5.96 2.57 -8.84
C MET A 100 -7.41 2.99 -8.59
N ALA A 101 -7.70 4.28 -8.57
CA ALA A 101 -9.07 4.80 -8.46
C ALA A 101 -9.92 4.41 -9.69
N ILE A 102 -9.38 4.63 -10.89
CA ILE A 102 -10.03 4.20 -12.13
C ILE A 102 -10.20 2.68 -12.15
N SER A 103 -9.16 1.94 -11.75
CA SER A 103 -9.20 0.48 -11.73
C SER A 103 -10.24 -0.06 -10.73
N ALA A 104 -10.36 0.53 -9.55
CA ALA A 104 -11.36 0.15 -8.56
C ALA A 104 -12.79 0.43 -9.03
N ALA A 105 -13.01 1.51 -9.78
CA ALA A 105 -14.32 1.88 -10.27
C ALA A 105 -14.78 1.08 -11.52
N PHE A 106 -13.86 0.71 -12.41
CA PHE A 106 -14.24 0.20 -13.73
C PHE A 106 -13.65 -1.17 -14.07
N PHE A 107 -12.61 -1.62 -13.37
CA PHE A 107 -11.87 -2.85 -13.72
C PHE A 107 -11.76 -3.86 -12.57
N ASP A 108 -12.47 -3.66 -11.47
CA ASP A 108 -12.62 -4.68 -10.45
C ASP A 108 -13.65 -5.73 -10.93
N TYR A 109 -13.17 -6.90 -11.31
CA TYR A 109 -13.98 -7.96 -11.92
C TYR A 109 -15.11 -8.48 -11.02
N ARG A 110 -15.11 -8.15 -9.74
CA ARG A 110 -16.16 -8.54 -8.77
C ARG A 110 -17.43 -7.72 -8.94
N PHE A 111 -17.33 -6.57 -9.62
CA PHE A 111 -18.40 -5.58 -9.74
C PHE A 111 -18.56 -5.14 -11.21
N SER A 112 -19.74 -4.68 -11.56
CA SER A 112 -19.97 -3.97 -12.82
C SER A 112 -19.25 -2.61 -12.84
N PRO A 113 -18.86 -2.06 -14.01
CA PRO A 113 -18.34 -0.70 -14.08
C PRO A 113 -19.25 0.31 -13.38
N LEU A 114 -18.63 1.28 -12.68
CA LEU A 114 -19.34 2.31 -11.92
C LEU A 114 -20.27 3.13 -12.84
N SER A 115 -21.50 3.33 -12.41
CA SER A 115 -22.47 4.18 -13.11
C SER A 115 -22.38 5.65 -12.68
N LYS A 116 -23.06 6.54 -13.45
CA LYS A 116 -23.11 7.97 -13.11
C LYS A 116 -23.84 8.24 -11.80
N GLU A 117 -24.88 7.46 -11.53
CA GLU A 117 -25.71 7.58 -10.33
C GLU A 117 -24.93 7.14 -9.08
N GLU A 118 -24.06 6.16 -9.21
CA GLU A 118 -23.20 5.66 -8.13
C GLU A 118 -22.07 6.62 -7.81
N LEU A 119 -21.60 7.41 -8.78
CA LEU A 119 -20.48 8.36 -8.58
C LEU A 119 -20.76 9.37 -7.46
N GLU A 120 -22.01 9.78 -7.26
CA GLU A 120 -22.42 10.71 -6.21
C GLU A 120 -22.56 10.05 -4.83
N GLN A 121 -22.54 8.71 -4.79
CA GLN A 121 -22.77 7.91 -3.57
C GLN A 121 -21.51 7.26 -3.05
N ILE A 122 -20.49 7.09 -3.89
CA ILE A 122 -19.25 6.46 -3.46
C ILE A 122 -18.54 7.29 -2.40
N LYS A 123 -17.95 6.57 -1.44
CA LYS A 123 -16.94 7.09 -0.53
C LYS A 123 -15.60 6.42 -0.84
N ILE A 124 -14.54 7.20 -0.78
CA ILE A 124 -13.20 6.76 -1.14
C ILE A 124 -12.34 6.61 0.12
N GLU A 125 -11.67 5.48 0.22
CA GLU A 125 -10.58 5.25 1.17
C GLU A 125 -9.29 4.96 0.39
N ILE A 126 -8.20 5.62 0.77
CA ILE A 126 -6.86 5.40 0.22
C ILE A 126 -5.99 4.81 1.30
N SER A 127 -5.37 3.66 1.00
CA SER A 127 -4.41 2.96 1.85
C SER A 127 -3.03 2.98 1.18
N ILE A 128 -2.06 3.69 1.77
CA ILE A 128 -0.71 3.84 1.24
C ILE A 128 0.24 2.92 1.99
N LEU A 129 1.05 2.18 1.26
CA LEU A 129 1.97 1.21 1.82
C LEU A 129 3.37 1.79 2.00
N THR A 130 4.00 1.47 3.12
CA THR A 130 5.45 1.67 3.23
C THR A 130 6.17 0.66 2.34
N PRO A 131 7.38 1.00 1.84
CA PRO A 131 8.19 0.02 1.14
C PRO A 131 8.41 -1.23 2.00
N PRO A 132 8.22 -2.44 1.45
CA PRO A 132 8.46 -3.66 2.18
C PRO A 132 9.90 -3.75 2.67
N GLN A 133 10.09 -4.07 3.95
CA GLN A 133 11.40 -4.22 4.59
C GLN A 133 11.62 -5.68 5.00
N GLU A 134 12.82 -6.19 4.77
CA GLU A 134 13.19 -7.53 5.21
C GLU A 134 13.08 -7.64 6.74
N LEU A 135 12.34 -8.62 7.23
CA LEU A 135 12.27 -8.99 8.64
C LEU A 135 13.29 -10.10 8.94
N LYS A 136 14.46 -9.70 9.43
CA LYS A 136 15.48 -10.68 9.85
C LYS A 136 15.05 -11.38 11.14
N TYR A 137 15.00 -12.69 11.13
CA TYR A 137 14.68 -13.54 12.27
C TYR A 137 15.56 -14.79 12.31
N ASN A 138 15.72 -15.37 13.49
CA ASN A 138 16.60 -16.52 13.71
C ASN A 138 15.82 -17.85 13.56
N ASP A 139 14.65 -17.94 14.19
CA ASP A 139 13.79 -19.11 14.24
C ASP A 139 12.30 -18.71 14.28
N ALA A 140 11.43 -19.70 14.34
CA ALA A 140 9.98 -19.50 14.35
C ALA A 140 9.49 -18.68 15.55
N LEU A 141 10.09 -18.82 16.73
CA LEU A 141 9.71 -18.07 17.92
C LEU A 141 10.11 -16.60 17.80
N ASP A 142 11.31 -16.33 17.30
CA ASP A 142 11.80 -14.97 17.02
C ASP A 142 10.93 -14.27 15.96
N LEU A 143 10.47 -15.01 14.93
CA LEU A 143 9.51 -14.49 13.95
C LEU A 143 8.22 -14.05 14.62
N LEU A 144 7.62 -14.89 15.46
CA LEU A 144 6.39 -14.57 16.18
C LEU A 144 6.56 -13.36 17.10
N GLN A 145 7.72 -13.23 17.77
CA GLN A 145 7.98 -12.09 18.65
C GLN A 145 8.07 -10.76 17.89
N LYS A 146 8.66 -10.78 16.69
CA LYS A 146 8.89 -9.59 15.85
C LYS A 146 7.65 -9.12 15.11
N LEU A 147 6.73 -10.00 14.78
CA LEU A 147 5.48 -9.64 14.12
C LEU A 147 4.58 -8.85 15.09
N LYS A 148 4.01 -7.75 14.57
CA LYS A 148 3.11 -6.87 15.31
C LYS A 148 1.73 -6.92 14.64
N PRO A 149 0.75 -7.61 15.26
CA PRO A 149 -0.63 -7.61 14.76
C PRO A 149 -1.17 -6.19 14.56
N LEU A 150 -2.08 -6.01 13.62
CA LEU A 150 -2.72 -4.75 13.22
C LEU A 150 -1.78 -3.69 12.61
N LYS A 151 -0.47 -3.84 12.82
CA LYS A 151 0.54 -2.91 12.32
C LYS A 151 1.25 -3.42 11.07
N HIS A 152 1.68 -4.68 11.10
CA HIS A 152 2.45 -5.25 10.00
C HIS A 152 1.55 -5.94 8.97
N GLY A 153 1.60 -5.49 7.71
CA GLY A 153 1.37 -6.35 6.57
C GLY A 153 2.58 -7.27 6.40
N VAL A 154 2.34 -8.50 5.98
CA VAL A 154 3.37 -9.53 5.91
C VAL A 154 3.42 -10.13 4.52
N ILE A 155 4.60 -10.17 3.94
CA ILE A 155 4.90 -10.89 2.70
C ILE A 155 5.78 -12.08 3.05
N ILE A 156 5.42 -13.27 2.62
CA ILE A 156 6.29 -14.44 2.67
C ILE A 156 6.66 -14.87 1.27
N THR A 157 7.92 -15.29 1.09
CA THR A 157 8.43 -15.81 -0.18
C THR A 157 9.27 -17.05 0.06
N LYS A 158 9.09 -18.05 -0.81
CA LYS A 158 9.91 -19.25 -0.90
C LYS A 158 10.03 -19.71 -2.35
N GLY A 159 11.17 -19.47 -2.96
CA GLY A 159 11.34 -19.71 -4.40
C GLY A 159 10.32 -18.94 -5.23
N ASN A 160 9.48 -19.64 -5.97
CA ASN A 160 8.42 -19.04 -6.78
C ASN A 160 7.07 -18.86 -6.05
N TYR A 161 6.99 -19.28 -4.79
CA TYR A 161 5.79 -19.17 -3.97
C TYR A 161 5.83 -17.86 -3.19
N GLN A 162 4.79 -17.04 -3.33
CA GLN A 162 4.68 -15.78 -2.61
C GLN A 162 3.23 -15.49 -2.26
N ALA A 163 3.01 -14.96 -1.07
CA ALA A 163 1.73 -14.39 -0.67
C ALA A 163 1.94 -13.23 0.30
N THR A 164 0.90 -12.43 0.44
CA THR A 164 0.87 -11.33 1.40
C THR A 164 -0.50 -11.18 2.03
N TYR A 165 -0.50 -10.68 3.26
CA TYR A 165 -1.66 -10.17 3.96
C TYR A 165 -1.43 -8.71 4.38
N LEU A 166 -2.46 -7.88 4.19
CA LEU A 166 -2.51 -6.51 4.69
C LEU A 166 -2.68 -6.51 6.23
N PRO A 167 -2.33 -5.43 6.92
CA PRO A 167 -2.52 -5.32 8.37
C PRO A 167 -3.95 -5.58 8.85
N GLN A 168 -4.97 -5.23 8.05
CA GLN A 168 -6.38 -5.42 8.39
C GLN A 168 -6.76 -6.90 8.54
N VAL A 169 -6.01 -7.83 7.92
CA VAL A 169 -6.28 -9.28 8.06
C VAL A 169 -6.09 -9.75 9.50
N TRP A 170 -5.29 -9.05 10.30
CA TRP A 170 -5.14 -9.35 11.73
C TRP A 170 -6.44 -9.19 12.53
N GLU A 171 -7.41 -8.40 12.07
CA GLU A 171 -8.73 -8.28 12.70
C GLU A 171 -9.52 -9.59 12.61
N GLN A 172 -9.33 -10.32 11.50
CA GLN A 172 -10.00 -11.61 11.25
C GLN A 172 -9.20 -12.80 11.79
N ILE A 173 -7.86 -12.70 11.78
CA ILE A 173 -6.94 -13.75 12.22
C ILE A 173 -5.94 -13.13 13.21
N PRO A 174 -6.31 -12.89 14.48
CA PRO A 174 -5.47 -12.20 15.44
C PRO A 174 -4.30 -13.05 15.97
N GLU A 175 -4.44 -14.38 15.93
CA GLU A 175 -3.41 -15.30 16.41
C GLU A 175 -2.29 -15.42 15.39
N LYS A 176 -1.05 -15.08 15.81
CA LYS A 176 0.12 -15.01 14.92
C LYS A 176 0.42 -16.32 14.22
N GLU A 177 0.28 -17.45 14.92
CA GLU A 177 0.50 -18.77 14.33
C GLU A 177 -0.53 -19.08 13.26
N GLU A 178 -1.80 -18.81 13.53
CA GLU A 178 -2.89 -19.03 12.59
C GLU A 178 -2.76 -18.12 11.37
N PHE A 179 -2.39 -16.86 11.60
CA PHE A 179 -2.11 -15.92 10.53
C PHE A 179 -1.01 -16.41 9.58
N LEU A 180 0.13 -16.88 10.13
CA LEU A 180 1.24 -17.42 9.33
C LEU A 180 0.86 -18.73 8.63
N ASN A 181 0.12 -19.59 9.30
CA ASN A 181 -0.39 -20.84 8.73
C ASN A 181 -1.29 -20.55 7.51
N SER A 182 -2.26 -19.65 7.67
CA SER A 182 -3.15 -19.21 6.60
C SER A 182 -2.39 -18.54 5.45
N LEU A 183 -1.38 -17.72 5.79
CA LEU A 183 -0.55 -17.06 4.79
C LEU A 183 0.31 -18.06 3.99
N CYS A 184 0.83 -19.13 4.64
CA CYS A 184 1.53 -20.22 3.95
C CYS A 184 0.60 -20.93 2.95
N LEU A 185 -0.62 -21.28 3.36
CA LEU A 185 -1.61 -21.88 2.46
C LEU A 185 -1.94 -20.98 1.29
N LYS A 186 -2.13 -19.68 1.54
CA LYS A 186 -2.35 -18.69 0.48
C LYS A 186 -1.21 -18.63 -0.53
N ALA A 187 0.01 -18.84 -0.07
CA ALA A 187 1.20 -18.90 -0.93
C ALA A 187 1.30 -20.23 -1.72
N GLY A 188 0.45 -21.23 -1.45
CA GLY A 188 0.57 -22.58 -2.01
C GLY A 188 1.63 -23.42 -1.32
N LEU A 189 2.01 -23.04 -0.09
CA LEU A 189 2.98 -23.76 0.75
C LEU A 189 2.27 -24.64 1.78
N PRO A 190 2.96 -25.65 2.38
CA PRO A 190 2.42 -26.40 3.50
C PRO A 190 1.99 -25.50 4.66
N PHE A 191 0.93 -25.87 5.35
CA PHE A 191 0.28 -25.13 6.44
C PHE A 191 1.26 -24.58 7.50
N ASP A 192 2.25 -25.35 7.91
CA ASP A 192 3.20 -25.01 8.95
C ASP A 192 4.63 -24.78 8.43
N CYS A 193 4.77 -24.41 7.16
CA CYS A 193 6.07 -24.28 6.51
C CYS A 193 7.01 -23.28 7.23
N TRP A 194 6.47 -22.21 7.81
CA TRP A 194 7.22 -21.20 8.55
C TRP A 194 7.87 -21.71 9.85
N LYS A 195 7.37 -22.84 10.40
CA LYS A 195 7.97 -23.51 11.57
C LYS A 195 9.11 -24.44 11.19
N LYS A 196 9.02 -25.05 10.01
CA LYS A 196 9.93 -26.11 9.55
C LYS A 196 11.08 -25.60 8.71
N GLU A 197 10.86 -24.47 8.05
CA GLU A 197 11.79 -23.93 7.08
C GLU A 197 11.92 -22.42 7.22
N LYS A 198 13.10 -21.89 6.85
CA LYS A 198 13.30 -20.46 6.81
C LYS A 198 12.68 -19.87 5.56
N LEU A 199 11.77 -18.93 5.74
CA LEU A 199 11.13 -18.16 4.67
C LEU A 199 11.80 -16.78 4.54
N ASP A 200 11.77 -16.20 3.36
CA ASP A 200 12.02 -14.78 3.21
C ASP A 200 10.76 -14.03 3.64
N VAL A 201 10.87 -13.26 4.71
CA VAL A 201 9.75 -12.51 5.28
C VAL A 201 10.05 -11.02 5.12
N LYS A 202 9.09 -10.30 4.53
CA LYS A 202 9.09 -8.84 4.53
C LYS A 202 7.86 -8.33 5.26
N ILE A 203 8.00 -7.17 5.89
CA ILE A 203 6.91 -6.44 6.54
C ILE A 203 6.76 -5.07 5.94
N TYR A 204 5.55 -4.56 5.97
CA TYR A 204 5.21 -3.19 5.61
C TYR A 204 4.09 -2.67 6.52
N GLU A 205 3.93 -1.36 6.57
CA GLU A 205 2.86 -0.70 7.29
C GLU A 205 1.93 -0.01 6.28
N VAL A 206 0.72 0.32 6.72
CA VAL A 206 -0.28 0.99 5.90
C VAL A 206 -0.75 2.24 6.63
N GLU A 207 -0.77 3.37 5.93
CA GLU A 207 -1.45 4.60 6.34
C GLU A 207 -2.74 4.73 5.53
N SER A 208 -3.90 4.66 6.20
CA SER A 208 -5.21 4.78 5.56
C SER A 208 -5.90 6.08 5.96
N PHE A 209 -6.59 6.70 5.00
CA PHE A 209 -7.44 7.86 5.21
C PHE A 209 -8.63 7.82 4.23
N LYS A 210 -9.75 8.42 4.65
CA LYS A 210 -11.02 8.36 3.90
C LYS A 210 -11.80 9.67 4.01
N GLU A 211 -12.79 9.81 3.16
CA GLU A 211 -13.80 10.87 3.22
C GLU A 211 -14.68 10.81 4.47
#